data_4d36b211d1434b540557a3640ac8a8a9
#
_entry.id   4d36b211d1434b540557a3640ac8a8a9
#
_cell.length_a   1.000
_cell.length_b   1.000
_cell.length_c   1.000
_cell.angle_alpha   90.00
_cell.angle_beta   90.00
_cell.angle_gamma   90.00
#
_symmetry.space_group_name_H-M   'P 1'
#
loop_
_entity.id
_entity.type
_entity.pdbx_description
1 polymer ?
#
loop_
_entity_poly.entity_id
_entity_poly.type
_entity_poly.pdbx_seq_one_letter_code
_entity_poly.pdbx_strand_id
1 'polypeptide(L)'
;QKLYSDKFGSENVKMIQDSGKVNPKDLDSKYAYIQVTHVVPYFEEKELQERKTDFERTHNIRRFMFEMPFTQGGKRQGGVEEQCKRRTILTAIHCFPYVKKRIPVMYQHHTDLNPIEVAIDEMSKKVAELRQLCSSAEVDMIKLQLKLQGSVSVQVNAGPLAYARAFLDDTNTKRYPDNKVKLLKEVFRQFVEACGHALGVNERLIKEDQLEYQEEMKANYREMAKELSEIMHEQV
;
A
#
# COMPACT_ATOMS: atom_id res chain seq x y z
N GLN A 1 -15.55 2.57 -23.84
CA GLN A 1 -15.20 3.52 -24.93
C GLN A 1 -16.05 3.27 -26.18
N LYS A 2 -16.15 2.02 -26.63
CA LYS A 2 -16.97 1.65 -27.81
C LYS A 2 -18.42 2.14 -27.68
N LEU A 3 -19.07 1.88 -26.54
CA LEU A 3 -20.45 2.29 -26.30
C LEU A 3 -20.67 3.80 -26.46
N TYR A 4 -19.77 4.60 -25.89
CA TYR A 4 -19.85 6.06 -26.00
C TYR A 4 -19.45 6.56 -27.37
N SER A 5 -18.46 5.92 -28.02
CA SER A 5 -18.06 6.24 -29.39
C SER A 5 -19.18 5.95 -30.38
N ASP A 6 -19.90 4.85 -30.21
CA ASP A 6 -21.06 4.50 -31.03
C ASP A 6 -22.22 5.51 -30.84
N LYS A 7 -22.34 6.09 -29.63
CA LYS A 7 -23.42 7.03 -29.30
C LYS A 7 -23.11 8.48 -29.71
N PHE A 8 -21.87 8.91 -29.53
CA PHE A 8 -21.50 10.35 -29.68
C PHE A 8 -20.54 10.61 -30.85
N GLY A 9 -20.05 9.57 -31.54
CA GLY A 9 -18.96 9.66 -32.51
C GLY A 9 -17.59 9.51 -31.82
N SER A 10 -16.69 8.76 -32.42
CA SER A 10 -15.36 8.47 -31.83
C SER A 10 -14.50 9.72 -31.68
N GLU A 11 -14.68 10.70 -32.56
CA GLU A 11 -13.98 11.99 -32.52
C GLU A 11 -14.42 12.88 -31.34
N ASN A 12 -15.60 12.63 -30.79
CA ASN A 12 -16.18 13.42 -29.72
C ASN A 12 -15.98 12.79 -28.31
N VAL A 13 -15.32 11.62 -28.24
CA VAL A 13 -15.07 10.92 -26.98
C VAL A 13 -13.60 10.92 -26.68
N LYS A 14 -13.21 11.46 -25.52
CA LYS A 14 -11.83 11.51 -25.04
C LYS A 14 -11.63 10.68 -23.79
N MET A 15 -10.54 9.92 -23.77
CA MET A 15 -10.11 9.22 -22.56
C MET A 15 -9.24 10.15 -21.73
N ILE A 16 -9.57 10.30 -20.46
CA ILE A 16 -8.72 10.99 -19.49
C ILE A 16 -7.78 9.94 -18.89
N GLN A 17 -6.49 10.21 -18.92
CA GLN A 17 -5.51 9.39 -18.19
C GLN A 17 -5.79 9.52 -16.68
N ASP A 18 -5.56 8.44 -15.96
CA ASP A 18 -5.76 8.40 -14.50
C ASP A 18 -4.68 9.26 -13.81
N SER A 19 -4.89 10.56 -13.84
CA SER A 19 -3.98 11.59 -13.31
C SER A 19 -4.53 12.27 -12.06
N GLY A 20 -5.51 11.65 -11.42
CA GLY A 20 -6.11 12.18 -10.23
C GLY A 20 -7.50 12.80 -10.44
N LYS A 21 -7.89 13.63 -9.49
CA LYS A 21 -9.18 14.30 -9.55
C LYS A 21 -9.18 15.34 -10.66
N VAL A 22 -9.97 15.10 -11.69
CA VAL A 22 -10.19 16.06 -12.76
C VAL A 22 -11.42 16.90 -12.42
N ASN A 23 -11.28 18.23 -12.47
CA ASN A 23 -12.41 19.13 -12.29
C ASN A 23 -13.19 19.21 -13.62
N PRO A 24 -14.49 18.82 -13.65
CA PRO A 24 -15.29 18.89 -14.86
C PRO A 24 -15.35 20.29 -15.51
N LYS A 25 -15.19 21.35 -14.71
CA LYS A 25 -15.18 22.73 -15.20
C LYS A 25 -13.98 23.07 -16.07
N ASP A 26 -12.88 22.34 -15.94
CA ASP A 26 -11.66 22.52 -16.70
C ASP A 26 -11.67 21.74 -18.03
N LEU A 27 -12.72 20.96 -18.26
CA LEU A 27 -12.90 20.16 -19.46
C LEU A 27 -13.69 20.92 -20.53
N ASP A 28 -13.32 20.73 -21.80
CA ASP A 28 -14.05 21.32 -22.93
C ASP A 28 -15.42 20.64 -23.09
N SER A 29 -16.48 21.42 -22.94
CA SER A 29 -17.87 20.95 -23.00
C SER A 29 -18.28 20.35 -24.35
N LYS A 30 -17.48 20.51 -25.40
CA LYS A 30 -17.72 19.93 -26.73
C LYS A 30 -17.51 18.43 -26.80
N TYR A 31 -16.81 17.86 -25.82
CA TYR A 31 -16.43 16.45 -25.82
C TYR A 31 -17.08 15.68 -24.65
N ALA A 32 -17.30 14.39 -24.87
CA ALA A 32 -17.58 13.46 -23.80
C ALA A 32 -16.27 12.88 -23.26
N TYR A 33 -16.13 12.76 -21.96
CA TYR A 33 -14.90 12.28 -21.31
C TYR A 33 -15.17 11.00 -20.54
N ILE A 34 -14.22 10.10 -20.61
CA ILE A 34 -14.22 8.84 -19.84
C ILE A 34 -12.93 8.80 -19.03
N GLN A 35 -13.06 8.61 -17.74
CA GLN A 35 -11.95 8.31 -16.83
C GLN A 35 -12.20 6.92 -16.19
N VAL A 36 -11.19 6.07 -16.23
CA VAL A 36 -11.26 4.74 -15.61
C VAL A 36 -10.21 4.67 -14.50
N THR A 37 -10.67 4.40 -13.29
CA THR A 37 -9.81 4.24 -12.11
C THR A 37 -9.94 2.82 -11.58
N HIS A 38 -8.82 2.16 -11.35
CA HIS A 38 -8.81 0.87 -10.69
C HIS A 38 -9.13 1.03 -9.21
N VAL A 39 -10.03 0.20 -8.70
CA VAL A 39 -10.40 0.20 -7.28
C VAL A 39 -10.22 -1.19 -6.70
N VAL A 40 -9.97 -1.24 -5.41
CA VAL A 40 -9.87 -2.48 -4.64
C VAL A 40 -10.95 -2.51 -3.56
N PRO A 41 -11.37 -3.69 -3.09
CA PRO A 41 -12.30 -3.78 -1.96
C PRO A 41 -11.76 -3.04 -0.74
N TYR A 42 -12.63 -2.34 -0.04
CA TYR A 42 -12.32 -1.67 1.22
C TYR A 42 -13.04 -2.36 2.37
N PHE A 43 -12.28 -2.73 3.38
CA PHE A 43 -12.78 -3.29 4.63
C PHE A 43 -12.19 -2.52 5.81
N GLU A 44 -13.00 -2.26 6.81
CA GLU A 44 -12.49 -1.82 8.11
C GLU A 44 -11.78 -2.96 8.83
N GLU A 45 -10.90 -2.63 9.77
CA GLU A 45 -10.09 -3.63 10.48
C GLU A 45 -10.92 -4.75 11.11
N LYS A 46 -12.03 -4.40 11.75
CA LYS A 46 -12.96 -5.37 12.33
C LYS A 46 -13.53 -6.31 11.27
N GLU A 47 -13.94 -5.76 10.15
CA GLU A 47 -14.49 -6.51 9.02
C GLU A 47 -13.46 -7.46 8.40
N LEU A 48 -12.19 -7.01 8.29
CA LEU A 48 -11.08 -7.86 7.84
C LEU A 48 -10.84 -9.07 8.77
N GLN A 49 -10.96 -8.86 10.07
CA GLN A 49 -10.82 -9.94 11.06
C GLN A 49 -11.96 -10.96 10.98
N GLU A 50 -13.17 -10.51 10.63
CA GLU A 50 -14.35 -11.36 10.47
C GLU A 50 -14.33 -12.18 9.18
N ARG A 51 -13.74 -11.64 8.10
CA ARG A 51 -13.67 -12.30 6.79
C ARG A 51 -12.45 -13.24 6.70
N LYS A 52 -12.65 -14.51 6.95
CA LYS A 52 -11.57 -15.51 7.11
C LYS A 52 -11.27 -16.29 5.83
N THR A 53 -12.26 -16.50 4.98
CA THR A 53 -12.13 -17.30 3.75
C THR A 53 -12.00 -16.41 2.51
N ASP A 54 -11.45 -16.97 1.44
CA ASP A 54 -11.39 -16.28 0.14
C ASP A 54 -12.79 -15.94 -0.38
N PHE A 55 -13.75 -16.80 -0.15
CA PHE A 55 -15.15 -16.54 -0.49
C PHE A 55 -15.69 -15.31 0.24
N GLU A 56 -15.48 -15.21 1.54
CA GLU A 56 -15.92 -14.06 2.35
C GLU A 56 -15.22 -12.77 1.93
N ARG A 57 -13.96 -12.83 1.53
CA ARG A 57 -13.18 -11.67 1.07
C ARG A 57 -13.52 -11.21 -0.34
N THR A 58 -14.19 -12.02 -1.12
CA THR A 58 -14.56 -11.73 -2.52
C THR A 58 -16.07 -11.57 -2.74
N HIS A 59 -16.87 -11.73 -1.69
CA HIS A 59 -18.35 -11.64 -1.75
C HIS A 59 -18.90 -10.63 -0.75
N ASN A 60 -20.09 -10.14 -1.01
CA ASN A 60 -20.76 -9.11 -0.21
C ASN A 60 -19.91 -7.84 -0.03
N ILE A 61 -19.22 -7.43 -1.09
CA ILE A 61 -18.39 -6.24 -1.08
C ILE A 61 -19.21 -5.07 -1.62
N ARG A 62 -19.37 -4.06 -0.79
CA ARG A 62 -20.13 -2.84 -1.13
C ARG A 62 -19.25 -1.61 -1.21
N ARG A 63 -18.11 -1.61 -0.52
CA ARG A 63 -17.17 -0.49 -0.48
C ARG A 63 -15.89 -0.83 -1.22
N PHE A 64 -15.40 0.15 -1.96
CA PHE A 64 -14.17 0.06 -2.75
C PHE A 64 -13.37 1.32 -2.51
N MET A 65 -12.06 1.23 -2.68
CA MET A 65 -11.19 2.39 -2.51
C MET A 65 -10.17 2.50 -3.63
N PHE A 66 -9.70 3.72 -3.83
CA PHE A 66 -8.46 4.03 -4.51
C PHE A 66 -7.71 5.11 -3.75
N GLU A 67 -6.41 5.16 -3.95
CA GLU A 67 -5.54 6.10 -3.28
C GLU A 67 -4.75 6.91 -4.30
N MET A 68 -4.54 8.19 -4.01
CA MET A 68 -3.77 9.09 -4.84
C MET A 68 -2.71 9.77 -4.00
N PRO A 69 -1.42 9.62 -4.37
CA PRO A 69 -0.35 10.34 -3.71
C PRO A 69 -0.39 11.82 -4.08
N PHE A 70 -0.05 12.66 -3.12
CA PHE A 70 0.21 14.08 -3.33
C PHE A 70 1.27 14.55 -2.35
N THR A 71 1.90 15.68 -2.62
CA THR A 71 2.90 16.28 -1.74
C THR A 71 2.34 17.52 -1.07
N GLN A 72 2.79 17.78 0.16
CA GLN A 72 2.47 19.02 0.83
C GLN A 72 3.01 20.21 0.02
N GLY A 73 2.16 21.22 -0.18
CA GLY A 73 2.52 22.42 -0.96
C GLY A 73 2.62 22.22 -2.47
N GLY A 74 2.19 21.08 -3.02
CA GLY A 74 2.14 20.84 -4.48
C GLY A 74 3.50 20.67 -5.15
N LYS A 75 4.56 20.42 -4.41
CA LYS A 75 5.91 20.16 -4.95
C LYS A 75 5.90 18.84 -5.76
N ARG A 76 6.59 18.85 -6.91
CA ARG A 76 6.71 17.66 -7.75
C ARG A 76 7.56 16.54 -7.15
N GLN A 77 8.51 16.91 -6.29
CA GLN A 77 9.41 15.99 -5.61
C GLN A 77 9.55 16.42 -4.15
N GLY A 78 9.44 15.46 -3.26
CA GLY A 78 9.63 15.63 -1.83
C GLY A 78 10.10 14.33 -1.20
N GLY A 79 10.76 14.42 -0.05
CA GLY A 79 11.09 13.27 0.77
C GLY A 79 9.84 12.60 1.36
N VAL A 80 10.01 11.50 2.05
CA VAL A 80 8.90 10.77 2.69
C VAL A 80 8.15 11.62 3.72
N GLU A 81 8.80 12.62 4.29
CA GLU A 81 8.22 13.60 5.23
C GLU A 81 7.22 14.57 4.59
N GLU A 82 7.19 14.65 3.26
CA GLU A 82 6.26 15.51 2.52
C GLU A 82 5.18 14.72 1.75
N GLN A 83 5.28 13.40 1.72
CA GLN A 83 4.38 12.53 0.96
C GLN A 83 3.09 12.26 1.71
N CYS A 84 1.98 12.66 1.12
CA CYS A 84 0.62 12.42 1.59
C CYS A 84 -0.13 11.47 0.65
N LYS A 85 -1.27 10.98 1.10
CA LYS A 85 -2.21 10.21 0.28
C LYS A 85 -3.62 10.67 0.51
N ARG A 86 -4.41 10.75 -0.56
CA ARG A 86 -5.86 10.86 -0.48
C ARG A 86 -6.48 9.49 -0.75
N ARG A 87 -7.19 8.98 0.23
CA ARG A 87 -7.98 7.76 0.12
C ARG A 87 -9.41 8.11 -0.19
N THR A 88 -9.92 7.63 -1.32
CA THR A 88 -11.32 7.78 -1.70
C THR A 88 -12.03 6.45 -1.53
N ILE A 89 -13.08 6.44 -0.72
CA ILE A 89 -13.92 5.27 -0.46
C ILE A 89 -15.24 5.47 -1.21
N LEU A 90 -15.56 4.49 -2.06
CA LEU A 90 -16.77 4.47 -2.85
C LEU A 90 -17.73 3.44 -2.28
N THR A 91 -18.98 3.81 -2.05
CA THR A 91 -20.04 2.90 -1.63
C THR A 91 -20.99 2.67 -2.81
N ALA A 92 -21.09 1.43 -3.26
CA ALA A 92 -21.99 1.04 -4.33
C ALA A 92 -23.42 0.85 -3.82
N ILE A 93 -24.41 0.99 -4.69
CA ILE A 93 -25.82 0.78 -4.31
C ILE A 93 -26.15 -0.70 -4.04
N HIS A 94 -25.39 -1.62 -4.63
CA HIS A 94 -25.52 -3.06 -4.43
C HIS A 94 -24.16 -3.68 -4.08
N CYS A 95 -24.20 -4.85 -3.45
CA CYS A 95 -22.98 -5.62 -3.17
C CYS A 95 -22.48 -6.37 -4.39
N PHE A 96 -21.16 -6.54 -4.46
CA PHE A 96 -20.52 -7.45 -5.42
C PHE A 96 -20.32 -8.85 -4.81
N PRO A 97 -20.37 -9.91 -5.62
CA PRO A 97 -20.81 -9.97 -7.03
C PRO A 97 -22.29 -9.60 -7.23
N TYR A 98 -22.60 -9.05 -8.40
CA TYR A 98 -23.95 -8.64 -8.76
C TYR A 98 -24.31 -9.14 -10.16
N VAL A 99 -25.60 -9.30 -10.43
CA VAL A 99 -26.11 -9.81 -11.71
C VAL A 99 -25.79 -8.92 -12.91
N LYS A 100 -25.56 -7.63 -12.67
CA LYS A 100 -25.15 -6.66 -13.70
C LYS A 100 -23.66 -6.33 -13.58
N LYS A 101 -23.00 -6.09 -14.69
CA LYS A 101 -21.57 -5.74 -14.73
C LYS A 101 -21.26 -4.32 -14.19
N ARG A 102 -22.27 -3.47 -14.10
CA ARG A 102 -22.13 -2.08 -13.67
C ARG A 102 -23.06 -1.80 -12.51
N ILE A 103 -22.50 -1.24 -11.47
CA ILE A 103 -23.24 -0.83 -10.28
C ILE A 103 -22.93 0.65 -10.04
N PRO A 104 -23.95 1.51 -9.95
CA PRO A 104 -23.73 2.92 -9.62
C PRO A 104 -23.12 3.09 -8.24
N VAL A 105 -22.29 4.13 -8.11
CA VAL A 105 -21.79 4.60 -6.83
C VAL A 105 -22.87 5.47 -6.18
N MET A 106 -23.25 5.12 -4.96
CA MET A 106 -24.24 5.85 -4.18
C MET A 106 -23.61 7.00 -3.41
N TYR A 107 -22.40 6.76 -2.88
CA TYR A 107 -21.72 7.69 -1.98
C TYR A 107 -20.20 7.56 -2.13
N GLN A 108 -19.51 8.70 -1.96
CA GLN A 108 -18.04 8.70 -1.89
C GLN A 108 -17.57 9.56 -0.73
N HIS A 109 -16.46 9.14 -0.12
CA HIS A 109 -15.84 9.80 1.01
C HIS A 109 -14.33 9.88 0.81
N HIS A 110 -13.73 11.03 1.14
CA HIS A 110 -12.29 11.25 1.05
C HIS A 110 -11.69 11.37 2.44
N THR A 111 -10.53 10.75 2.62
CA THR A 111 -9.70 10.89 3.81
C THR A 111 -8.27 11.16 3.37
N ASP A 112 -7.66 12.22 3.88
CA ASP A 112 -6.28 12.53 3.62
C ASP A 112 -5.38 11.96 4.73
N LEU A 113 -4.37 11.22 4.32
CA LEU A 113 -3.31 10.71 5.20
C LEU A 113 -2.13 11.67 5.16
N ASN A 114 -1.71 12.13 6.33
CA ASN A 114 -0.49 12.91 6.46
C ASN A 114 0.78 12.02 6.33
N PRO A 115 1.98 12.58 6.23
CA PRO A 115 3.18 11.78 5.96
C PRO A 115 3.45 10.64 6.94
N ILE A 116 3.29 10.85 8.24
CA ILE A 116 3.50 9.77 9.22
C ILE A 116 2.42 8.68 9.12
N GLU A 117 1.18 9.08 8.82
CA GLU A 117 0.09 8.14 8.58
C GLU A 117 0.31 7.32 7.30
N VAL A 118 0.88 7.93 6.26
CA VAL A 118 1.31 7.21 5.05
C VAL A 118 2.38 6.19 5.39
N ALA A 119 3.38 6.55 6.19
CA ALA A 119 4.43 5.63 6.64
C ALA A 119 3.86 4.43 7.41
N ILE A 120 2.95 4.68 8.35
CA ILE A 120 2.25 3.63 9.12
C ILE A 120 1.49 2.69 8.18
N ASP A 121 0.74 3.25 7.24
CA ASP A 121 -0.07 2.49 6.29
C ASP A 121 0.80 1.61 5.37
N GLU A 122 1.85 2.18 4.78
CA GLU A 122 2.78 1.45 3.91
C GLU A 122 3.52 0.32 4.64
N MET A 123 4.01 0.60 5.83
CA MET A 123 4.69 -0.41 6.65
C MET A 123 3.75 -1.51 7.13
N SER A 124 2.52 -1.16 7.51
CA SER A 124 1.48 -2.14 7.87
C SER A 124 1.12 -3.06 6.72
N LYS A 125 1.04 -2.53 5.50
CA LYS A 125 0.82 -3.34 4.29
C LYS A 125 1.97 -4.31 4.03
N LYS A 126 3.20 -3.88 4.20
CA LYS A 126 4.39 -4.75 4.07
C LYS A 126 4.36 -5.91 5.06
N VAL A 127 4.02 -5.64 6.31
CA VAL A 127 3.86 -6.66 7.36
C VAL A 127 2.76 -7.66 6.98
N ALA A 128 1.60 -7.18 6.57
CA ALA A 128 0.47 -8.02 6.18
C ALA A 128 0.79 -8.91 4.98
N GLU A 129 1.46 -8.37 3.97
CA GLU A 129 1.86 -9.12 2.77
C GLU A 129 2.88 -10.21 3.09
N LEU A 130 3.89 -9.92 3.91
CA LEU A 130 4.88 -10.92 4.34
C LEU A 130 4.21 -12.04 5.14
N ARG A 131 3.34 -11.71 6.08
CA ARG A 131 2.60 -12.68 6.88
C ARG A 131 1.70 -13.56 6.03
N GLN A 132 1.01 -12.97 5.05
CA GLN A 132 0.15 -13.72 4.13
C GLN A 132 0.95 -14.70 3.27
N LEU A 133 2.09 -14.28 2.71
CA LEU A 133 2.95 -15.14 1.92
C LEU A 133 3.51 -16.32 2.74
N CYS A 134 3.82 -16.10 4.01
CA CYS A 134 4.33 -17.15 4.91
C CYS A 134 3.25 -18.10 5.40
N SER A 135 2.00 -17.67 5.50
CA SER A 135 0.88 -18.47 6.04
C SER A 135 0.16 -19.30 5.00
N SER A 136 0.47 -19.14 3.73
CA SER A 136 -0.12 -19.91 2.64
C SER A 136 0.23 -21.40 2.76
N ALA A 137 -0.73 -22.29 2.50
CA ALA A 137 -0.51 -23.74 2.55
C ALA A 137 0.59 -24.18 1.55
N GLU A 138 0.63 -23.54 0.39
CA GLU A 138 1.71 -23.65 -0.58
C GLU A 138 2.38 -22.27 -0.71
N VAL A 139 3.58 -22.14 -0.14
CA VAL A 139 4.32 -20.89 -0.19
C VAL A 139 4.88 -20.67 -1.60
N ASP A 140 4.51 -19.55 -2.21
CA ASP A 140 5.12 -19.09 -3.46
C ASP A 140 6.51 -18.50 -3.16
N MET A 141 7.54 -19.30 -3.34
CA MET A 141 8.93 -18.95 -3.03
C MET A 141 9.41 -17.74 -3.83
N ILE A 142 9.02 -17.62 -5.09
CA ILE A 142 9.43 -16.49 -5.94
C ILE A 142 8.85 -15.17 -5.41
N LYS A 143 7.57 -15.14 -5.11
CA LYS A 143 6.92 -13.96 -4.52
C LYS A 143 7.49 -13.62 -3.16
N LEU A 144 7.75 -14.62 -2.33
CA LEU A 144 8.34 -14.43 -1.00
C LEU A 144 9.74 -13.81 -1.12
N GLN A 145 10.59 -14.34 -1.98
CA GLN A 145 11.96 -13.83 -2.20
C GLN A 145 11.96 -12.40 -2.74
N LEU A 146 11.11 -12.08 -3.71
CA LEU A 146 10.99 -10.73 -4.24
C LEU A 146 10.54 -9.74 -3.16
N LYS A 147 9.57 -10.13 -2.34
CA LYS A 147 9.08 -9.29 -1.24
C LYS A 147 10.13 -9.09 -0.16
N LEU A 148 10.85 -10.14 0.22
CA LEU A 148 11.97 -10.08 1.17
C LEU A 148 13.09 -9.20 0.66
N GLN A 149 13.53 -9.38 -0.58
CA GLN A 149 14.60 -8.57 -1.17
C GLN A 149 14.24 -7.08 -1.16
N GLY A 150 13.02 -6.73 -1.55
CA GLY A 150 12.52 -5.36 -1.50
C GLY A 150 12.37 -4.80 -0.08
N SER A 151 12.17 -5.67 0.91
CA SER A 151 11.97 -5.28 2.32
C SER A 151 13.29 -5.06 3.06
N VAL A 152 14.30 -5.90 2.83
CA VAL A 152 15.59 -5.88 3.56
C VAL A 152 16.68 -5.10 2.85
N SER A 153 16.51 -4.76 1.58
CA SER A 153 17.48 -3.98 0.82
C SER A 153 17.62 -2.56 1.41
N VAL A 154 18.85 -2.16 1.64
CA VAL A 154 19.17 -0.84 2.21
C VAL A 154 19.18 0.20 1.09
N GLN A 155 18.06 0.87 0.89
CA GLN A 155 17.96 2.02 -0.02
C GLN A 155 18.01 3.32 0.77
N VAL A 156 18.96 4.19 0.42
CA VAL A 156 19.27 5.40 1.19
C VAL A 156 18.10 6.40 1.24
N ASN A 157 17.36 6.55 0.15
CA ASN A 157 16.33 7.58 0.01
C ASN A 157 14.90 7.05 -0.15
N ALA A 158 14.69 5.76 -0.03
CA ALA A 158 13.39 5.13 -0.17
C ALA A 158 13.29 3.87 0.71
N GLY A 159 12.06 3.42 0.98
CA GLY A 159 11.82 2.19 1.71
C GLY A 159 11.77 2.36 3.24
N PRO A 160 11.82 1.25 3.99
CA PRO A 160 11.59 1.25 5.43
C PRO A 160 12.53 2.16 6.23
N LEU A 161 13.82 2.15 5.93
CA LEU A 161 14.80 2.98 6.64
C LEU A 161 14.60 4.48 6.42
N ALA A 162 14.13 4.89 5.25
CA ALA A 162 13.78 6.29 4.99
C ALA A 162 12.63 6.77 5.87
N TYR A 163 11.60 5.93 6.06
CA TYR A 163 10.51 6.23 7.00
C TYR A 163 11.00 6.30 8.44
N ALA A 164 11.83 5.35 8.86
CA ALA A 164 12.37 5.34 10.22
C ALA A 164 13.20 6.59 10.51
N ARG A 165 14.09 6.97 9.62
CA ARG A 165 14.92 8.18 9.78
C ARG A 165 14.07 9.46 9.81
N ALA A 166 13.08 9.56 8.93
CA ALA A 166 12.23 10.75 8.84
C ALA A 166 11.35 10.96 10.07
N PHE A 167 10.85 9.91 10.70
CA PHE A 167 9.82 10.00 11.75
C PHE A 167 10.26 9.50 13.12
N LEU A 168 11.26 8.63 13.22
CA LEU A 168 11.66 7.97 14.47
C LEU A 168 13.03 8.38 15.00
N ASP A 169 13.79 9.16 14.26
CA ASP A 169 15.01 9.77 14.77
C ASP A 169 14.67 10.73 15.94
N ASP A 170 15.47 10.76 16.98
CA ASP A 170 15.24 11.56 18.19
C ASP A 170 14.97 13.03 17.91
N THR A 171 15.62 13.60 16.91
CA THR A 171 15.42 14.99 16.52
C THR A 171 14.08 15.22 15.83
N ASN A 172 13.50 14.20 15.22
CA ASN A 172 12.29 14.29 14.42
C ASN A 172 11.03 13.85 15.17
N THR A 173 11.13 12.92 16.12
CA THR A 173 9.97 12.38 16.86
C THR A 173 9.14 13.45 17.54
N LYS A 174 9.77 14.51 18.04
CA LYS A 174 9.10 15.63 18.73
C LYS A 174 8.18 16.46 17.82
N ARG A 175 8.33 16.32 16.51
CA ARG A 175 7.53 17.05 15.51
C ARG A 175 6.18 16.38 15.21
N TYR A 176 5.99 15.14 15.66
CA TYR A 176 4.85 14.30 15.34
C TYR A 176 4.05 13.91 16.57
N PRO A 177 2.74 13.62 16.44
CA PRO A 177 1.95 13.16 17.56
C PRO A 177 2.52 11.89 18.20
N ASP A 178 2.63 11.88 19.52
CA ASP A 178 3.24 10.78 20.28
C ASP A 178 2.57 9.42 20.02
N ASN A 179 1.23 9.40 19.91
CA ASN A 179 0.48 8.19 19.58
C ASN A 179 0.83 7.62 18.19
N LYS A 180 1.10 8.49 17.22
CA LYS A 180 1.49 8.07 15.85
C LYS A 180 2.92 7.54 15.82
N VAL A 181 3.83 8.20 16.55
CA VAL A 181 5.21 7.73 16.70
C VAL A 181 5.26 6.36 17.37
N LYS A 182 4.51 6.15 18.43
CA LYS A 182 4.41 4.84 19.12
C LYS A 182 3.84 3.76 18.20
N LEU A 183 2.81 4.09 17.44
CA LEU A 183 2.21 3.16 16.49
C LEU A 183 3.20 2.78 15.37
N LEU A 184 3.92 3.75 14.82
CA LEU A 184 4.92 3.47 13.79
C LEU A 184 6.07 2.60 14.34
N LYS A 185 6.55 2.85 15.56
CA LYS A 185 7.53 1.98 16.22
C LYS A 185 7.05 0.55 16.36
N GLU A 186 5.81 0.35 16.77
CA GLU A 186 5.21 -0.97 16.89
C GLU A 186 5.12 -1.68 15.53
N VAL A 187 4.74 -0.96 14.49
CA VAL A 187 4.70 -1.52 13.13
C VAL A 187 6.10 -1.92 12.66
N PHE A 188 7.13 -1.16 12.98
CA PHE A 188 8.52 -1.53 12.67
C PHE A 188 8.99 -2.78 13.42
N ARG A 189 8.60 -2.95 14.69
CA ARG A 189 8.89 -4.20 15.42
C ARG A 189 8.24 -5.40 14.75
N GLN A 190 6.99 -5.27 14.37
CA GLN A 190 6.27 -6.30 13.61
C GLN A 190 6.91 -6.57 12.25
N PHE A 191 7.40 -5.55 11.59
CA PHE A 191 8.09 -5.67 10.30
C PHE A 191 9.39 -6.47 10.41
N VAL A 192 10.22 -6.16 11.39
CA VAL A 192 11.47 -6.91 11.65
C VAL A 192 11.16 -8.38 11.97
N GLU A 193 10.17 -8.63 12.82
CA GLU A 193 9.72 -9.98 13.15
C GLU A 193 9.21 -10.72 11.90
N ALA A 194 8.38 -10.08 11.09
CA ALA A 194 7.83 -10.67 9.86
C ALA A 194 8.92 -10.99 8.83
N CYS A 195 9.92 -10.12 8.68
CA CYS A 195 11.08 -10.36 7.82
C CYS A 195 11.93 -11.54 8.32
N GLY A 196 12.19 -11.61 9.62
CA GLY A 196 12.93 -12.72 10.24
C GLY A 196 12.21 -14.06 10.06
N HIS A 197 10.90 -14.07 10.27
CA HIS A 197 10.07 -15.25 10.03
C HIS A 197 10.07 -15.67 8.55
N ALA A 198 9.94 -14.72 7.64
CA ALA A 198 9.96 -14.98 6.20
C ALA A 198 11.31 -15.53 5.72
N LEU A 199 12.42 -15.03 6.25
CA LEU A 199 13.77 -15.59 5.99
C LEU A 199 13.87 -17.05 6.44
N GLY A 200 13.34 -17.39 7.62
CA GLY A 200 13.28 -18.75 8.11
C GLY A 200 12.41 -19.67 7.26
N VAL A 201 11.28 -19.18 6.76
CA VAL A 201 10.44 -19.92 5.80
C VAL A 201 11.17 -20.16 4.49
N ASN A 202 11.83 -19.14 3.94
CA ASN A 202 12.58 -19.26 2.70
C ASN A 202 13.75 -20.24 2.82
N GLU A 203 14.46 -20.24 3.94
CA GLU A 203 15.57 -21.15 4.20
C GLU A 203 15.17 -22.63 4.13
N ARG A 204 13.95 -22.95 4.55
CA ARG A 204 13.40 -24.32 4.48
C ARG A 204 12.97 -24.74 3.08
N LEU A 205 12.76 -23.79 2.17
CA LEU A 205 12.25 -24.02 0.83
C LEU A 205 13.34 -24.04 -0.25
N ILE A 206 14.48 -23.36 0.00
CA ILE A 206 15.56 -23.24 -0.97
C ILE A 206 16.38 -24.51 -1.11
N LYS A 207 17.02 -24.64 -2.28
CA LYS A 207 18.00 -25.69 -2.59
C LYS A 207 19.43 -25.15 -2.44
N GLU A 208 20.41 -26.04 -2.53
CA GLU A 208 21.83 -25.72 -2.35
C GLU A 208 22.34 -24.58 -3.27
N ASP A 209 21.82 -24.48 -4.47
CA ASP A 209 22.16 -23.43 -5.45
C ASP A 209 21.71 -22.02 -5.05
N GLN A 210 20.86 -21.90 -4.04
CA GLN A 210 20.32 -20.63 -3.54
C GLN A 210 20.88 -20.24 -2.15
N LEU A 211 21.79 -20.99 -1.59
CA LEU A 211 22.35 -20.73 -0.25
C LEU A 211 23.09 -19.39 -0.18
N GLU A 212 23.86 -19.04 -1.20
CA GLU A 212 24.58 -17.77 -1.26
C GLU A 212 23.62 -16.58 -1.25
N TYR A 213 22.56 -16.65 -2.03
CA TYR A 213 21.49 -15.64 -2.06
C TYR A 213 20.80 -15.51 -0.70
N GLN A 214 20.53 -16.62 -0.03
CA GLN A 214 19.94 -16.63 1.31
C GLN A 214 20.86 -15.96 2.34
N GLU A 215 22.15 -16.25 2.31
CA GLU A 215 23.13 -15.62 3.21
C GLU A 215 23.25 -14.11 2.97
N GLU A 216 23.18 -13.66 1.72
CA GLU A 216 23.15 -12.24 1.38
C GLU A 216 21.89 -11.55 1.94
N MET A 217 20.73 -12.16 1.79
CA MET A 217 19.48 -11.63 2.38
C MET A 217 19.53 -11.57 3.90
N LYS A 218 20.10 -12.59 4.55
CA LYS A 218 20.33 -12.58 6.01
C LYS A 218 21.26 -11.45 6.45
N ALA A 219 22.31 -11.20 5.71
CA ALA A 219 23.24 -10.10 5.99
C ALA A 219 22.54 -8.74 5.85
N ASN A 220 21.76 -8.55 4.81
CA ASN A 220 20.96 -7.33 4.60
C ASN A 220 19.90 -7.14 5.70
N TYR A 221 19.26 -8.22 6.13
CA TYR A 221 18.32 -8.20 7.24
C TYR A 221 18.97 -7.76 8.56
N ARG A 222 20.13 -8.32 8.89
CA ARG A 222 20.87 -7.95 10.11
C ARG A 222 21.29 -6.49 10.08
N GLU A 223 21.76 -6.00 8.95
CA GLU A 223 22.15 -4.59 8.78
C GLU A 223 20.93 -3.67 8.94
N MET A 224 19.81 -4.01 8.32
CA MET A 224 18.56 -3.26 8.47
C MET A 224 18.09 -3.25 9.93
N ALA A 225 18.06 -4.38 10.61
CA ALA A 225 17.65 -4.48 12.01
C ALA A 225 18.58 -3.68 12.93
N LYS A 226 19.89 -3.68 12.66
CA LYS A 226 20.87 -2.88 13.38
C LYS A 226 20.61 -1.39 13.22
N GLU A 227 20.44 -0.91 11.99
CA GLU A 227 20.14 0.50 11.74
C GLU A 227 18.81 0.94 12.37
N LEU A 228 17.77 0.12 12.31
CA LEU A 228 16.49 0.38 12.98
C LEU A 228 16.65 0.46 14.49
N SER A 229 17.43 -0.44 15.09
CA SER A 229 17.72 -0.41 16.53
C SER A 229 18.42 0.85 16.95
N GLU A 230 19.37 1.33 16.16
CA GLU A 230 20.07 2.60 16.40
C GLU A 230 19.13 3.81 16.29
N ILE A 231 18.29 3.87 15.25
CA ILE A 231 17.33 4.96 15.03
C ILE A 231 16.29 5.01 16.16
N MET A 232 15.77 3.87 16.56
CA MET A 232 14.69 3.74 17.54
C MET A 232 15.19 3.73 18.99
N HIS A 233 16.51 3.62 19.22
CA HIS A 233 17.14 3.45 20.53
C HIS A 233 16.59 2.26 21.32
N GLU A 234 16.28 1.19 20.64
CA GLU A 234 15.81 -0.07 21.23
C GLU A 234 16.26 -1.24 20.37
N GLN A 235 16.41 -2.41 20.97
CA GLN A 235 16.75 -3.63 20.25
C GLN A 235 15.50 -4.21 19.56
N VAL A 236 15.57 -4.38 18.27
CA VAL A 236 14.51 -4.98 17.44
C VAL A 236 14.97 -6.25 16.72
#